data_451c04e73f091129e3cef680109d0a12
#
_entry.id   451c04e73f091129e3cef680109d0a12
#
_cell.length_a   1.000
_cell.length_b   1.000
_cell.length_c   1.000
_cell.angle_alpha   90.00
_cell.angle_beta   90.00
_cell.angle_gamma   90.00
#
_symmetry.space_group_name_H-M   'P 1'
#
loop_
_entity.id
_entity.type
_entity.pdbx_description
1 polymer ?
#
loop_
_entity_poly.entity_id
_entity_poly.type
_entity_poly.pdbx_seq_one_letter_code
_entity_poly.pdbx_strand_id
1 'polypeptide(L)'
;PFFASLFFRDQTAQSEQSEPQDPYRGIVFVLYRKLLAAALHHRVLTLIMLAALLVVAVGGFSQVRKSFFPPSNTPMFFVDVWLPKGSDIRYTEQVVAEIDRHVLAQDGVTEVTSTIGQGALRFILTYFPQRIHANYAQLLVRTEQRDQIAPLIAQLDEYFKQQHPTAKVKLKQLMLGPGSDSKIEARFTGPDPQVLRALGAQAIDIIKADPVADAVMHDWRERTKLVRPQFAEAQARELGVDKRDLDTLLRMNFSGVNVGLYRDGTRMLPIVARTPADERLDASTLNDLLVWSSARSTYIPITQVVSGFVTDWEDPLILREDRKRTLTVQADPSIISGQTAAELFARIRPQVEAIELPRGYSLEWGGEYESSRDAQKAVFGSLPLGYLAMFLIT
;
A
#
# COMPACT_ATOMS: atom_id res chain seq x y z
N PRO A 1 -44.52 -7.90 0.43
CA PRO A 1 -45.90 -7.40 0.60
C PRO A 1 -46.02 -5.92 0.22
N PHE A 2 -45.08 -5.02 0.63
CA PHE A 2 -45.17 -3.57 0.41
C PHE A 2 -45.17 -3.15 -1.07
N PHE A 3 -44.34 -3.78 -1.90
CA PHE A 3 -44.32 -3.51 -3.35
C PHE A 3 -45.57 -4.01 -4.07
N ALA A 4 -46.18 -5.10 -3.59
CA ALA A 4 -47.43 -5.60 -4.17
C ALA A 4 -48.58 -4.63 -3.96
N SER A 5 -48.67 -3.94 -2.81
CA SER A 5 -49.73 -2.97 -2.53
C SER A 5 -49.66 -1.69 -3.37
N LEU A 6 -48.47 -1.37 -3.91
CA LEU A 6 -48.24 -0.21 -4.79
C LEU A 6 -48.70 -0.46 -6.23
N PHE A 7 -48.68 -1.72 -6.67
CA PHE A 7 -49.04 -2.10 -8.04
C PHE A 7 -50.41 -2.74 -8.18
N PHE A 8 -50.96 -3.32 -7.09
CA PHE A 8 -52.30 -3.89 -7.08
C PHE A 8 -53.25 -2.96 -6.32
N ARG A 9 -54.03 -2.19 -7.05
CA ARG A 9 -55.11 -1.38 -6.50
C ARG A 9 -56.24 -2.33 -6.11
N ASP A 10 -56.65 -2.35 -4.83
CA ASP A 10 -57.78 -3.10 -4.35
C ASP A 10 -59.05 -2.65 -5.10
N GLN A 11 -59.53 -3.48 -6.00
CA GLN A 11 -60.86 -3.35 -6.59
C GLN A 11 -61.90 -4.07 -5.71
N THR A 12 -62.00 -3.67 -4.47
CA THR A 12 -63.12 -4.07 -3.61
C THR A 12 -64.09 -2.89 -3.50
N ALA A 13 -64.97 -2.80 -4.40
CA ALA A 13 -66.39 -2.34 -4.28
C ALA A 13 -66.82 -1.77 -5.62
N GLN A 14 -67.48 -2.57 -6.36
CA GLN A 14 -68.64 -2.32 -7.25
C GLN A 14 -68.63 -3.23 -8.48
N SER A 15 -69.42 -4.16 -8.42
CA SER A 15 -70.42 -4.55 -9.41
C SER A 15 -70.59 -6.06 -9.44
N GLU A 16 -71.66 -6.50 -8.85
CA GLU A 16 -72.46 -7.63 -9.32
C GLU A 16 -72.82 -7.35 -10.79
N GLN A 17 -72.54 -8.33 -11.67
CA GLN A 17 -72.88 -8.34 -13.11
C GLN A 17 -71.78 -7.70 -14.03
N SER A 18 -70.71 -8.35 -14.17
CA SER A 18 -69.87 -8.31 -15.39
C SER A 18 -69.22 -9.67 -15.55
N GLU A 19 -69.26 -10.25 -16.75
CA GLU A 19 -68.53 -11.46 -17.14
C GLU A 19 -67.08 -11.41 -16.65
N PRO A 20 -66.49 -12.54 -16.25
CA PRO A 20 -65.11 -12.54 -15.74
C PRO A 20 -64.17 -11.98 -16.80
N GLN A 21 -63.85 -10.68 -16.69
CA GLN A 21 -62.83 -10.07 -17.51
C GLN A 21 -61.53 -10.74 -17.11
N ASP A 22 -61.01 -11.54 -18.05
CA ASP A 22 -59.67 -12.18 -17.91
C ASP A 22 -58.63 -11.07 -17.57
N PRO A 23 -58.07 -11.04 -16.35
CA PRO A 23 -57.13 -10.01 -15.91
C PRO A 23 -55.84 -9.99 -16.74
N TYR A 24 -55.69 -10.94 -17.66
CA TYR A 24 -54.50 -11.12 -18.53
C TYR A 24 -54.76 -10.68 -19.99
N ARG A 25 -55.69 -9.78 -20.26
CA ARG A 25 -55.98 -9.22 -21.61
C ARG A 25 -55.05 -8.10 -22.08
N GLY A 26 -54.10 -7.63 -21.23
CA GLY A 26 -53.13 -6.57 -21.60
C GLY A 26 -52.19 -6.99 -22.72
N ILE A 27 -51.75 -6.02 -23.55
CA ILE A 27 -50.83 -6.23 -24.68
C ILE A 27 -49.58 -7.02 -24.25
N VAL A 28 -49.05 -6.74 -23.05
CA VAL A 28 -47.92 -7.43 -22.48
C VAL A 28 -48.17 -8.92 -22.28
N PHE A 29 -49.33 -9.27 -21.76
CA PHE A 29 -49.73 -10.68 -21.54
C PHE A 29 -49.98 -11.43 -22.84
N VAL A 30 -50.58 -10.77 -23.84
CA VAL A 30 -50.79 -11.34 -25.17
C VAL A 30 -49.45 -11.62 -25.85
N LEU A 31 -48.50 -10.67 -25.76
CA LEU A 31 -47.14 -10.83 -26.30
C LEU A 31 -46.38 -11.96 -25.58
N TYR A 32 -46.45 -11.98 -24.24
CA TYR A 32 -45.84 -13.03 -23.42
C TYR A 32 -46.40 -14.43 -23.77
N ARG A 33 -47.74 -14.57 -23.89
CA ARG A 33 -48.41 -15.83 -24.25
C ARG A 33 -48.02 -16.31 -25.65
N LYS A 34 -47.91 -15.39 -26.63
CA LYS A 34 -47.44 -15.70 -27.99
C LYS A 34 -45.98 -16.16 -27.97
N LEU A 35 -45.14 -15.47 -27.22
CA LEU A 35 -43.71 -15.78 -27.12
C LEU A 35 -43.50 -17.11 -26.41
N LEU A 36 -44.22 -17.38 -25.33
CA LEU A 36 -44.18 -18.65 -24.60
C LEU A 36 -44.68 -19.81 -25.48
N ALA A 37 -45.79 -19.63 -26.21
CA ALA A 37 -46.34 -20.64 -27.12
C ALA A 37 -45.35 -20.94 -28.26
N ALA A 38 -44.71 -19.91 -28.84
CA ALA A 38 -43.68 -20.08 -29.86
C ALA A 38 -42.43 -20.81 -29.32
N ALA A 39 -42.01 -20.47 -28.10
CA ALA A 39 -40.89 -21.12 -27.44
C ALA A 39 -41.13 -22.59 -27.13
N LEU A 40 -42.35 -22.94 -26.70
CA LEU A 40 -42.75 -24.33 -26.45
C LEU A 40 -42.97 -25.11 -27.73
N HIS A 41 -43.51 -24.49 -28.79
CA HIS A 41 -43.69 -25.13 -30.09
C HIS A 41 -42.35 -25.45 -30.77
N HIS A 42 -41.43 -24.51 -30.75
CA HIS A 42 -40.09 -24.64 -31.33
C HIS A 42 -39.00 -24.88 -30.25
N ARG A 43 -39.25 -25.86 -29.36
CA ARG A 43 -38.39 -26.13 -28.19
C ARG A 43 -36.90 -26.30 -28.52
N VAL A 44 -36.53 -26.98 -29.63
CA VAL A 44 -35.13 -27.17 -30.04
C VAL A 44 -34.52 -25.84 -30.47
N LEU A 45 -35.24 -25.01 -31.23
CA LEU A 45 -34.76 -23.69 -31.66
C LEU A 45 -34.57 -22.78 -30.45
N THR A 46 -35.50 -22.83 -29.50
CA THR A 46 -35.39 -22.06 -28.24
C THR A 46 -34.17 -22.46 -27.43
N LEU A 47 -33.89 -23.76 -27.31
CA LEU A 47 -32.66 -24.24 -26.63
C LEU A 47 -31.39 -23.80 -27.34
N ILE A 48 -31.34 -23.84 -28.68
CA ILE A 48 -30.22 -23.37 -29.47
C ILE A 48 -30.04 -21.86 -29.27
N MET A 49 -31.12 -21.09 -29.29
CA MET A 49 -31.07 -19.63 -29.07
C MET A 49 -30.57 -19.30 -27.66
N LEU A 50 -31.04 -20.00 -26.64
CA LEU A 50 -30.56 -19.83 -25.25
C LEU A 50 -29.11 -20.20 -25.10
N ALA A 51 -28.66 -21.31 -25.74
CA ALA A 51 -27.27 -21.71 -25.76
C ALA A 51 -26.38 -20.65 -26.47
N ALA A 52 -26.83 -20.13 -27.61
CA ALA A 52 -26.15 -19.06 -28.33
C ALA A 52 -26.07 -17.78 -27.48
N LEU A 53 -27.16 -17.39 -26.83
CA LEU A 53 -27.17 -16.24 -25.91
C LEU A 53 -26.20 -16.41 -24.74
N LEU A 54 -26.17 -17.63 -24.19
CA LEU A 54 -25.20 -17.96 -23.12
C LEU A 54 -23.75 -17.83 -23.59
N VAL A 55 -23.44 -18.33 -24.79
CA VAL A 55 -22.09 -18.20 -25.39
C VAL A 55 -21.73 -16.73 -25.61
N VAL A 56 -22.68 -15.93 -26.13
CA VAL A 56 -22.49 -14.47 -26.30
C VAL A 56 -22.30 -13.77 -24.95
N ALA A 57 -23.09 -14.14 -23.93
CA ALA A 57 -22.97 -13.58 -22.59
C ALA A 57 -21.61 -13.92 -21.95
N VAL A 58 -21.17 -15.17 -22.05
CA VAL A 58 -19.84 -15.59 -21.52
C VAL A 58 -18.72 -14.90 -22.28
N GLY A 59 -18.81 -14.79 -23.61
CA GLY A 59 -17.84 -14.05 -24.43
C GLY A 59 -17.80 -12.56 -24.11
N GLY A 60 -18.97 -11.94 -23.93
CA GLY A 60 -19.07 -10.53 -23.52
C GLY A 60 -18.53 -10.29 -22.11
N PHE A 61 -18.77 -11.21 -21.18
CA PHE A 61 -18.27 -11.13 -19.81
C PHE A 61 -16.73 -11.20 -19.75
N SER A 62 -16.09 -11.89 -20.69
CA SER A 62 -14.62 -11.95 -20.76
C SER A 62 -13.98 -10.59 -21.10
N GLN A 63 -14.72 -9.68 -21.75
CA GLN A 63 -14.26 -8.33 -22.12
C GLN A 63 -14.50 -7.29 -21.03
N VAL A 64 -15.23 -7.64 -19.96
CA VAL A 64 -15.45 -6.72 -18.83
C VAL A 64 -14.14 -6.51 -18.09
N ARG A 65 -13.75 -5.26 -17.91
CA ARG A 65 -12.55 -4.87 -17.13
C ARG A 65 -12.70 -5.33 -15.69
N LYS A 66 -11.75 -6.13 -15.22
CA LYS A 66 -11.76 -6.68 -13.86
C LYS A 66 -10.97 -5.75 -12.95
N SER A 67 -11.63 -5.11 -12.00
CA SER A 67 -11.02 -4.37 -10.90
C SER A 67 -11.69 -4.85 -9.61
N PHE A 68 -10.91 -5.33 -8.66
CA PHE A 68 -11.45 -5.86 -7.42
C PHE A 68 -11.92 -4.74 -6.48
N PHE A 69 -11.09 -3.70 -6.34
CA PHE A 69 -11.44 -2.50 -5.60
C PHE A 69 -11.48 -1.29 -6.53
N PRO A 70 -12.66 -0.73 -6.82
CA PRO A 70 -12.73 0.50 -7.60
C PRO A 70 -12.26 1.71 -6.79
N PRO A 71 -11.76 2.77 -7.46
CA PRO A 71 -11.47 4.03 -6.80
C PRO A 71 -12.74 4.67 -6.25
N SER A 72 -12.59 5.39 -5.14
CA SER A 72 -13.66 6.15 -4.50
C SER A 72 -14.18 7.27 -5.42
N ASN A 73 -15.43 7.65 -5.22
CA ASN A 73 -16.02 8.85 -5.84
C ASN A 73 -15.62 10.15 -5.12
N THR A 74 -14.91 10.06 -4.00
CA THR A 74 -14.45 11.22 -3.26
C THR A 74 -13.41 11.99 -4.08
N PRO A 75 -13.55 13.31 -4.26
CA PRO A 75 -12.61 14.13 -5.01
C PRO A 75 -11.34 14.39 -4.19
N MET A 76 -10.56 13.34 -3.95
CA MET A 76 -9.36 13.37 -3.12
C MET A 76 -8.37 12.30 -3.59
N PHE A 77 -7.08 12.63 -3.52
CA PHE A 77 -6.01 11.67 -3.77
C PHE A 77 -4.84 11.91 -2.82
N PHE A 78 -3.94 10.93 -2.75
CA PHE A 78 -2.74 10.99 -1.91
C PHE A 78 -1.49 11.16 -2.75
N VAL A 79 -0.54 11.90 -2.19
CA VAL A 79 0.84 11.99 -2.68
C VAL A 79 1.76 11.50 -1.58
N ASP A 80 2.28 10.29 -1.70
CA ASP A 80 3.28 9.73 -0.80
C ASP A 80 4.67 10.11 -1.31
N VAL A 81 5.42 10.85 -0.51
CA VAL A 81 6.76 11.33 -0.86
C VAL A 81 7.78 10.62 0.03
N TRP A 82 8.71 9.89 -0.60
CA TRP A 82 9.81 9.24 0.07
C TRP A 82 11.14 9.87 -0.39
N LEU A 83 11.83 10.53 0.50
CA LEU A 83 13.19 11.01 0.28
C LEU A 83 14.21 9.89 0.51
N PRO A 84 15.47 10.05 0.08
CA PRO A 84 16.53 9.09 0.36
C PRO A 84 16.62 8.72 1.84
N LYS A 85 16.92 7.45 2.12
CA LYS A 85 17.01 6.95 3.49
C LYS A 85 18.14 7.66 4.24
N GLY A 86 17.88 8.10 5.48
CA GLY A 86 18.81 8.91 6.27
C GLY A 86 18.56 10.43 6.17
N SER A 87 17.61 10.89 5.35
CA SER A 87 17.21 12.30 5.32
C SER A 87 16.67 12.73 6.69
N ASP A 88 17.09 13.90 7.14
CA ASP A 88 16.58 14.53 8.35
C ASP A 88 15.13 14.99 8.15
N ILE A 89 14.31 14.94 9.21
CA ILE A 89 12.90 15.34 9.14
C ILE A 89 12.71 16.82 8.76
N ARG A 90 13.65 17.70 9.14
CA ARG A 90 13.59 19.12 8.76
C ARG A 90 13.87 19.32 7.27
N TYR A 91 14.76 18.51 6.69
CA TYR A 91 14.96 18.51 5.25
C TYR A 91 13.71 18.01 4.52
N THR A 92 13.08 16.95 5.07
CA THR A 92 11.80 16.46 4.55
C THR A 92 10.72 17.53 4.60
N GLU A 93 10.64 18.30 5.70
CA GLU A 93 9.73 19.43 5.85
C GLU A 93 9.96 20.52 4.79
N GLN A 94 11.22 20.89 4.53
CA GLN A 94 11.56 21.91 3.53
C GLN A 94 11.14 21.49 2.11
N VAL A 95 11.47 20.27 1.72
CA VAL A 95 11.07 19.73 0.40
C VAL A 95 9.56 19.62 0.26
N VAL A 96 8.88 19.16 1.31
CA VAL A 96 7.42 19.02 1.30
C VAL A 96 6.72 20.37 1.27
N ALA A 97 7.24 21.41 1.95
CA ALA A 97 6.69 22.74 1.88
C ALA A 97 6.81 23.38 0.47
N GLU A 98 7.80 22.99 -0.31
CA GLU A 98 7.90 23.38 -1.72
C GLU A 98 6.86 22.65 -2.58
N ILE A 99 6.75 21.35 -2.40
CA ILE A 99 5.75 20.50 -3.07
C ILE A 99 4.33 20.99 -2.75
N ASP A 100 4.03 21.25 -1.49
CA ASP A 100 2.72 21.71 -1.00
C ASP A 100 2.29 23.00 -1.71
N ARG A 101 3.17 23.98 -1.78
CA ARG A 101 2.92 25.25 -2.50
C ARG A 101 2.67 25.02 -3.99
N HIS A 102 3.43 24.12 -4.61
CA HIS A 102 3.25 23.80 -6.03
C HIS A 102 1.92 23.09 -6.29
N VAL A 103 1.57 22.11 -5.48
CA VAL A 103 0.32 21.35 -5.60
C VAL A 103 -0.90 22.26 -5.33
N LEU A 104 -0.83 23.10 -4.30
CA LEU A 104 -1.92 24.04 -3.96
C LEU A 104 -2.17 25.08 -5.06
N ALA A 105 -1.12 25.42 -5.84
CA ALA A 105 -1.23 26.38 -6.95
C ALA A 105 -1.83 25.78 -8.24
N GLN A 106 -2.12 24.47 -8.26
CA GLN A 106 -2.70 23.82 -9.45
C GLN A 106 -4.20 24.10 -9.57
N ASP A 107 -4.67 24.27 -10.78
CA ASP A 107 -6.08 24.49 -11.07
C ASP A 107 -6.93 23.31 -10.60
N GLY A 108 -8.03 23.62 -9.91
CA GLY A 108 -8.96 22.61 -9.38
C GLY A 108 -8.54 21.99 -8.03
N VAL A 109 -7.40 22.37 -7.46
CA VAL A 109 -7.01 21.99 -6.09
C VAL A 109 -7.65 22.98 -5.10
N THR A 110 -8.40 22.44 -4.14
CA THR A 110 -9.08 23.26 -3.13
C THR A 110 -8.36 23.28 -1.79
N GLU A 111 -7.70 22.18 -1.44
CA GLU A 111 -7.05 22.00 -0.15
C GLU A 111 -5.91 20.99 -0.27
N VAL A 112 -4.80 21.26 0.43
CA VAL A 112 -3.71 20.34 0.63
C VAL A 112 -3.43 20.22 2.12
N THR A 113 -3.41 18.99 2.63
CA THR A 113 -3.04 18.71 4.03
C THR A 113 -1.79 17.85 4.02
N SER A 114 -0.69 18.38 4.51
CA SER A 114 0.61 17.71 4.55
C SER A 114 0.91 17.14 5.93
N THR A 115 1.28 15.86 5.98
CA THR A 115 1.75 15.18 7.19
C THR A 115 3.19 14.73 6.98
N ILE A 116 4.10 15.21 7.85
CA ILE A 116 5.54 14.98 7.73
C ILE A 116 6.00 13.97 8.78
N GLY A 117 6.84 13.02 8.36
CA GLY A 117 7.40 12.00 9.24
C GLY A 117 6.51 10.77 9.45
N GLN A 118 5.27 10.78 8.97
CA GLN A 118 4.32 9.67 9.07
C GLN A 118 3.17 9.84 8.08
N GLY A 119 2.33 8.81 7.92
CA GLY A 119 1.06 8.94 7.21
C GLY A 119 0.04 9.78 7.99
N ALA A 120 -0.95 10.33 7.30
CA ALA A 120 -2.07 11.02 7.93
C ALA A 120 -2.77 10.10 8.95
N LEU A 121 -3.42 10.69 9.95
CA LEU A 121 -4.21 9.92 10.91
C LEU A 121 -5.32 9.16 10.19
N ARG A 122 -5.62 7.95 10.66
CA ARG A 122 -6.66 7.12 10.05
C ARG A 122 -8.03 7.81 10.17
N PHE A 123 -8.60 8.20 9.03
CA PHE A 123 -9.89 8.89 8.93
C PHE A 123 -10.99 8.05 8.27
N ILE A 124 -10.60 6.95 7.58
CA ILE A 124 -11.54 5.96 7.02
C ILE A 124 -11.03 4.53 7.26
N LEU A 125 -11.95 3.57 7.20
CA LEU A 125 -11.65 2.16 7.50
C LEU A 125 -10.65 1.54 6.51
N THR A 126 -10.72 1.94 5.25
CA THR A 126 -9.89 1.37 4.15
C THR A 126 -8.51 2.01 4.01
N TYR A 127 -8.20 3.04 4.81
CA TYR A 127 -6.90 3.69 4.82
C TYR A 127 -6.04 3.18 5.97
N PHE A 128 -4.80 2.79 5.65
CA PHE A 128 -3.80 2.39 6.62
C PHE A 128 -2.62 3.37 6.60
N PRO A 129 -2.41 4.13 7.70
CA PRO A 129 -1.32 5.10 7.79
C PRO A 129 0.05 4.43 7.66
N GLN A 130 0.95 5.08 6.93
CA GLN A 130 2.37 4.73 6.95
C GLN A 130 2.97 4.97 8.34
N ARG A 131 3.90 4.11 8.74
CA ARG A 131 4.62 4.20 10.01
C ARG A 131 5.51 5.43 10.04
N ILE A 132 6.07 5.74 11.21
CA ILE A 132 6.99 6.87 11.41
C ILE A 132 8.29 6.64 10.66
N HIS A 133 8.61 7.55 9.75
CA HIS A 133 9.85 7.60 8.98
C HIS A 133 10.26 9.06 8.73
N ALA A 134 11.40 9.50 9.25
CA ALA A 134 11.86 10.87 9.09
C ALA A 134 11.96 11.37 7.64
N ASN A 135 12.18 10.44 6.69
CA ASN A 135 12.31 10.71 5.26
C ASN A 135 11.01 10.52 4.47
N TYR A 136 9.85 10.47 5.15
CA TYR A 136 8.54 10.28 4.53
C TYR A 136 7.60 11.43 4.82
N ALA A 137 6.80 11.77 3.85
CA ALA A 137 5.65 12.64 4.04
C ALA A 137 4.49 12.21 3.15
N GLN A 138 3.28 12.60 3.55
CA GLN A 138 2.06 12.36 2.80
C GLN A 138 1.27 13.64 2.66
N LEU A 139 0.85 13.95 1.43
CA LEU A 139 -0.08 15.02 1.16
C LEU A 139 -1.45 14.42 0.83
N LEU A 140 -2.46 14.93 1.48
CA LEU A 140 -3.86 14.73 1.13
C LEU A 140 -4.29 15.90 0.26
N VAL A 141 -4.60 15.64 -0.99
CA VAL A 141 -4.99 16.66 -1.97
C VAL A 141 -6.47 16.50 -2.28
N ARG A 142 -7.23 17.58 -2.04
CA ARG A 142 -8.65 17.66 -2.37
C ARG A 142 -8.82 18.48 -3.65
N THR A 143 -9.65 17.99 -4.55
CA THR A 143 -10.02 18.68 -5.79
C THR A 143 -11.48 19.12 -5.76
N GLU A 144 -11.85 20.05 -6.62
CA GLU A 144 -13.26 20.47 -6.77
C GLU A 144 -14.13 19.32 -7.29
N GLN A 145 -13.61 18.59 -8.29
CA GLN A 145 -14.31 17.50 -8.94
C GLN A 145 -13.40 16.29 -9.11
N ARG A 146 -14.00 15.10 -9.16
CA ARG A 146 -13.29 13.82 -9.28
C ARG A 146 -12.56 13.64 -10.60
N ASP A 147 -13.14 14.14 -11.69
CA ASP A 147 -12.60 14.01 -13.05
C ASP A 147 -11.29 14.80 -13.25
N GLN A 148 -11.04 15.81 -12.41
CA GLN A 148 -9.79 16.55 -12.37
C GLN A 148 -8.61 15.75 -11.81
N ILE A 149 -8.86 14.67 -11.07
CA ILE A 149 -7.79 13.90 -10.39
C ILE A 149 -6.82 13.27 -11.38
N ALA A 150 -7.31 12.60 -12.43
CA ALA A 150 -6.42 11.88 -13.37
C ALA A 150 -5.51 12.82 -14.17
N PRO A 151 -5.99 13.92 -14.77
CA PRO A 151 -5.12 14.90 -15.45
C PRO A 151 -4.13 15.58 -14.49
N LEU A 152 -4.58 15.91 -13.27
CA LEU A 152 -3.71 16.51 -12.26
C LEU A 152 -2.59 15.55 -11.81
N ILE A 153 -2.90 14.27 -11.62
CA ILE A 153 -1.90 13.24 -11.30
C ILE A 153 -0.87 13.12 -12.45
N ALA A 154 -1.30 13.19 -13.71
CA ALA A 154 -0.39 13.17 -14.85
C ALA A 154 0.59 14.35 -14.85
N GLN A 155 0.08 15.53 -14.58
CA GLN A 155 0.88 16.76 -14.49
C GLN A 155 1.86 16.72 -13.30
N LEU A 156 1.41 16.26 -12.15
CA LEU A 156 2.25 16.15 -10.96
C LEU A 156 3.33 15.06 -11.11
N ASP A 157 3.03 13.94 -11.76
CA ASP A 157 4.01 12.88 -12.04
C ASP A 157 5.19 13.43 -12.88
N GLU A 158 4.89 14.22 -13.91
CA GLU A 158 5.92 14.87 -14.71
C GLU A 158 6.73 15.90 -13.90
N TYR A 159 6.05 16.71 -13.06
CA TYR A 159 6.71 17.65 -12.17
C TYR A 159 7.68 16.95 -11.21
N PHE A 160 7.26 15.85 -10.56
CA PHE A 160 8.11 15.12 -9.62
C PHE A 160 9.33 14.50 -10.30
N LYS A 161 9.17 13.95 -11.51
CA LYS A 161 10.28 13.38 -12.28
C LYS A 161 11.33 14.43 -12.64
N GLN A 162 10.90 15.66 -12.93
CA GLN A 162 11.81 16.75 -13.35
C GLN A 162 12.44 17.47 -12.15
N GLN A 163 11.65 17.82 -11.13
CA GLN A 163 12.10 18.68 -10.04
C GLN A 163 12.61 17.90 -8.83
N HIS A 164 12.10 16.68 -8.59
CA HIS A 164 12.46 15.86 -7.44
C HIS A 164 12.91 14.44 -7.85
N PRO A 165 13.91 14.27 -8.74
CA PRO A 165 14.28 12.95 -9.29
C PRO A 165 14.83 11.99 -8.24
N THR A 166 15.30 12.49 -7.10
CA THR A 166 15.78 11.67 -5.98
C THR A 166 14.67 11.19 -5.04
N ALA A 167 13.50 11.85 -5.10
CA ALA A 167 12.34 11.43 -4.33
C ALA A 167 11.60 10.30 -5.05
N LYS A 168 11.13 9.32 -4.28
CA LYS A 168 10.19 8.31 -4.78
C LYS A 168 8.79 8.77 -4.42
N VAL A 169 8.06 9.19 -5.41
CA VAL A 169 6.70 9.69 -5.24
C VAL A 169 5.71 8.63 -5.72
N LYS A 170 4.66 8.42 -4.94
CA LYS A 170 3.55 7.55 -5.28
C LYS A 170 2.25 8.35 -5.23
N LEU A 171 1.63 8.49 -6.38
CA LEU A 171 0.33 9.14 -6.54
C LEU A 171 -0.75 8.07 -6.50
N LYS A 172 -1.70 8.15 -5.58
CA LYS A 172 -2.73 7.13 -5.42
C LYS A 172 -4.10 7.72 -5.12
N GLN A 173 -5.11 7.17 -5.76
CA GLN A 173 -6.50 7.51 -5.47
C GLN A 173 -7.00 6.77 -4.23
N LEU A 174 -8.00 7.35 -3.57
CA LEU A 174 -8.70 6.69 -2.49
C LEU A 174 -9.47 5.47 -3.03
N MET A 175 -9.33 4.32 -2.38
CA MET A 175 -9.95 3.06 -2.79
C MET A 175 -11.15 2.71 -1.91
N LEU A 176 -12.16 2.07 -2.50
CA LEU A 176 -13.33 1.53 -1.81
C LEU A 176 -13.09 0.06 -1.42
N GLY A 177 -12.33 -0.19 -0.41
CA GLY A 177 -12.11 -1.56 0.07
C GLY A 177 -10.80 -1.70 0.84
N PRO A 178 -10.66 -2.72 1.67
CA PRO A 178 -9.44 -3.02 2.38
C PRO A 178 -8.40 -3.52 1.36
N GLY A 179 -7.57 -2.61 0.87
CA GLY A 179 -6.46 -2.92 -0.02
C GLY A 179 -5.13 -2.89 0.72
N SER A 180 -4.13 -3.57 0.18
CA SER A 180 -2.73 -3.36 0.53
C SER A 180 -2.24 -1.99 0.02
N ASP A 181 -1.03 -1.59 0.42
CA ASP A 181 -0.44 -0.32 -0.02
C ASP A 181 -0.23 -0.26 -1.55
N SER A 182 -0.13 -1.42 -2.21
CA SER A 182 -0.04 -1.56 -3.66
C SER A 182 -0.98 -2.64 -4.17
N LYS A 183 -1.44 -2.51 -5.41
CA LYS A 183 -2.37 -3.47 -6.03
C LYS A 183 -1.73 -4.80 -6.39
N ILE A 184 -0.43 -4.78 -6.70
CA ILE A 184 0.36 -5.96 -7.05
C ILE A 184 1.49 -6.09 -6.04
N GLU A 185 1.60 -7.26 -5.43
CA GLU A 185 2.64 -7.60 -4.45
C GLU A 185 3.26 -8.95 -4.79
N ALA A 186 4.58 -8.96 -5.03
CA ALA A 186 5.36 -10.18 -5.15
C ALA A 186 6.18 -10.36 -3.85
N ARG A 187 5.80 -11.34 -3.03
CA ARG A 187 6.37 -11.61 -1.70
C ARG A 187 7.42 -12.70 -1.79
N PHE A 188 8.68 -12.32 -1.66
CA PHE A 188 9.81 -13.26 -1.59
C PHE A 188 10.13 -13.57 -0.14
N THR A 189 10.04 -14.84 0.24
CA THR A 189 10.29 -15.31 1.60
C THR A 189 11.52 -16.19 1.65
N GLY A 190 12.40 -16.00 2.65
CA GLY A 190 13.62 -16.82 2.79
C GLY A 190 14.51 -16.42 3.97
N PRO A 191 15.58 -17.20 4.23
CA PRO A 191 16.40 -17.03 5.42
C PRO A 191 17.42 -15.89 5.32
N ASP A 192 17.97 -15.59 4.14
CA ASP A 192 19.05 -14.62 3.95
C ASP A 192 18.53 -13.30 3.35
N PRO A 193 18.69 -12.15 4.04
CA PRO A 193 18.29 -10.84 3.55
C PRO A 193 18.98 -10.43 2.24
N GLN A 194 20.22 -10.83 2.02
CA GLN A 194 20.96 -10.44 0.81
C GLN A 194 20.40 -11.13 -0.42
N VAL A 195 20.08 -12.42 -0.30
CA VAL A 195 19.44 -13.18 -1.38
C VAL A 195 18.03 -12.63 -1.67
N LEU A 196 17.25 -12.31 -0.62
CA LEU A 196 15.92 -11.70 -0.80
C LEU A 196 16.01 -10.37 -1.56
N ARG A 197 17.02 -9.54 -1.26
CA ARG A 197 17.25 -8.29 -2.01
C ARG A 197 17.63 -8.55 -3.48
N ALA A 198 18.46 -9.55 -3.74
CA ALA A 198 18.83 -9.90 -5.11
C ALA A 198 17.61 -10.37 -5.92
N LEU A 199 16.76 -11.23 -5.32
CA LEU A 199 15.52 -11.68 -5.94
C LEU A 199 14.53 -10.50 -6.14
N GLY A 200 14.40 -9.63 -5.14
CA GLY A 200 13.58 -8.43 -5.23
C GLY A 200 14.06 -7.47 -6.32
N ALA A 201 15.38 -7.28 -6.49
CA ALA A 201 15.95 -6.45 -7.55
C ALA A 201 15.61 -7.01 -8.94
N GLN A 202 15.77 -8.33 -9.17
CA GLN A 202 15.39 -8.97 -10.42
C GLN A 202 13.91 -8.77 -10.74
N ALA A 203 13.02 -8.94 -9.73
CA ALA A 203 11.60 -8.72 -9.91
C ALA A 203 11.27 -7.25 -10.23
N ILE A 204 11.95 -6.29 -9.57
CA ILE A 204 11.80 -4.86 -9.86
C ILE A 204 12.21 -4.54 -11.30
N ASP A 205 13.31 -5.09 -11.78
CA ASP A 205 13.80 -4.84 -13.15
C ASP A 205 12.81 -5.40 -14.18
N ILE A 206 12.27 -6.60 -13.95
CA ILE A 206 11.23 -7.21 -14.79
C ILE A 206 9.97 -6.34 -14.81
N ILE A 207 9.48 -5.91 -13.65
CA ILE A 207 8.24 -5.15 -13.56
C ILE A 207 8.41 -3.75 -14.17
N LYS A 208 9.54 -3.08 -13.95
CA LYS A 208 9.85 -1.77 -14.53
C LYS A 208 10.00 -1.79 -16.06
N ALA A 209 10.28 -2.94 -16.65
CA ALA A 209 10.31 -3.08 -18.11
C ALA A 209 8.92 -2.94 -18.75
N ASP A 210 7.84 -3.15 -18.01
CA ASP A 210 6.48 -2.89 -18.49
C ASP A 210 6.17 -1.38 -18.39
N PRO A 211 5.84 -0.70 -19.51
CA PRO A 211 5.64 0.76 -19.54
C PRO A 211 4.42 1.23 -18.74
N VAL A 212 3.56 0.33 -18.34
CA VAL A 212 2.36 0.63 -17.54
C VAL A 212 2.63 0.52 -16.02
N ALA A 213 3.71 -0.18 -15.65
CA ALA A 213 4.05 -0.34 -14.25
C ALA A 213 4.54 0.98 -13.63
N ASP A 214 3.94 1.35 -12.51
CA ASP A 214 4.26 2.55 -11.75
C ASP A 214 4.51 2.22 -10.28
N ALA A 215 5.15 3.15 -9.55
CA ALA A 215 5.47 3.04 -8.14
C ALA A 215 6.19 1.73 -7.76
N VAL A 216 7.04 1.21 -8.68
CA VAL A 216 7.73 -0.08 -8.49
C VAL A 216 8.84 0.05 -7.47
N MET A 217 8.65 -0.61 -6.31
CA MET A 217 9.61 -0.57 -5.21
C MET A 217 9.44 -1.82 -4.32
N HIS A 218 10.36 -2.03 -3.39
CA HIS A 218 10.16 -3.03 -2.34
C HIS A 218 9.97 -2.39 -0.97
N ASP A 219 9.29 -3.07 -0.06
CA ASP A 219 8.89 -2.59 1.27
C ASP A 219 10.06 -2.37 2.25
N TRP A 220 11.20 -3.06 2.09
CA TRP A 220 12.40 -2.83 2.90
C TRP A 220 13.12 -1.51 2.59
N ARG A 221 12.82 -0.88 1.45
CA ARG A 221 13.42 0.39 0.98
C ARG A 221 14.95 0.32 0.86
N GLU A 222 15.62 1.47 0.76
CA GLU A 222 17.07 1.53 0.65
C GLU A 222 17.75 1.15 1.98
N ARG A 223 18.98 0.65 1.89
CA ARG A 223 19.86 0.50 3.02
C ARG A 223 20.25 1.87 3.55
N THR A 224 20.50 1.94 4.86
CA THR A 224 21.00 3.15 5.52
C THR A 224 22.49 3.03 5.70
N LYS A 225 23.20 4.10 5.35
CA LYS A 225 24.62 4.24 5.64
C LYS A 225 24.79 4.43 7.15
N LEU A 226 25.67 3.68 7.74
CA LEU A 226 26.01 3.79 9.16
C LEU A 226 27.54 3.84 9.34
N VAL A 227 27.95 4.48 10.42
CA VAL A 227 29.34 4.53 10.86
C VAL A 227 29.48 3.65 12.10
N ARG A 228 30.26 2.61 12.00
CA ARG A 228 30.47 1.61 13.06
C ARG A 228 31.84 1.77 13.68
N PRO A 229 31.95 2.12 14.97
CA PRO A 229 33.24 2.15 15.66
C PRO A 229 33.77 0.72 15.82
N GLN A 230 35.06 0.54 15.56
CA GLN A 230 35.76 -0.72 15.79
C GLN A 230 36.34 -0.69 17.19
N PHE A 231 35.69 -1.32 18.15
CA PHE A 231 36.10 -1.31 19.54
C PHE A 231 37.41 -2.08 19.75
N ALA A 232 38.40 -1.42 20.30
CA ALA A 232 39.74 -1.97 20.58
C ALA A 232 39.74 -2.60 21.99
N GLU A 233 39.25 -3.83 22.13
CA GLU A 233 38.97 -4.47 23.43
C GLU A 233 40.19 -4.49 24.37
N ALA A 234 41.41 -4.81 23.87
CA ALA A 234 42.59 -4.90 24.70
C ALA A 234 42.97 -3.53 25.29
N GLN A 235 43.06 -2.50 24.43
CA GLN A 235 43.39 -1.14 24.83
C GLN A 235 42.32 -0.53 25.74
N ALA A 236 41.06 -0.71 25.41
CA ALA A 236 39.94 -0.23 26.21
C ALA A 236 39.93 -0.84 27.62
N ARG A 237 40.24 -2.14 27.74
CA ARG A 237 40.34 -2.82 29.02
C ARG A 237 41.49 -2.27 29.90
N GLU A 238 42.64 -2.00 29.30
CA GLU A 238 43.78 -1.36 30.03
C GLU A 238 43.41 0.05 30.53
N LEU A 239 42.56 0.74 29.77
CA LEU A 239 42.10 2.09 30.12
C LEU A 239 40.89 2.06 31.06
N GLY A 240 40.37 0.87 31.42
CA GLY A 240 39.19 0.72 32.27
C GLY A 240 37.90 1.22 31.64
N VAL A 241 37.77 1.06 30.30
CA VAL A 241 36.58 1.38 29.52
C VAL A 241 36.00 0.10 28.96
N ASP A 242 34.72 -0.14 29.14
CA ASP A 242 33.98 -1.25 28.52
C ASP A 242 33.18 -0.79 27.30
N LYS A 243 32.63 -1.77 26.57
CA LYS A 243 31.80 -1.49 25.41
C LYS A 243 30.52 -0.73 25.77
N ARG A 244 29.99 -0.92 26.95
CA ARG A 244 28.78 -0.25 27.46
C ARG A 244 29.02 1.25 27.65
N ASP A 245 30.23 1.63 28.11
CA ASP A 245 30.60 3.03 28.26
C ASP A 245 30.64 3.73 26.92
N LEU A 246 31.22 3.07 25.89
CA LEU A 246 31.19 3.57 24.52
C LEU A 246 29.78 3.68 23.95
N ASP A 247 28.93 2.65 24.13
CA ASP A 247 27.55 2.65 23.66
C ASP A 247 26.73 3.76 24.35
N THR A 248 26.97 4.01 25.63
CA THR A 248 26.32 5.07 26.40
C THR A 248 26.74 6.45 25.91
N LEU A 249 28.04 6.65 25.65
CA LEU A 249 28.56 7.89 25.08
C LEU A 249 27.95 8.19 23.71
N LEU A 250 27.98 7.24 22.81
CA LEU A 250 27.41 7.41 21.47
C LEU A 250 25.91 7.69 21.53
N ARG A 251 25.18 6.96 22.37
CA ARG A 251 23.75 7.21 22.58
C ARG A 251 23.50 8.62 23.10
N MET A 252 24.27 9.07 24.10
CA MET A 252 24.14 10.40 24.69
C MET A 252 24.39 11.50 23.65
N ASN A 253 25.37 11.31 22.78
CA ASN A 253 25.68 12.30 21.74
C ASN A 253 24.64 12.34 20.61
N PHE A 254 24.13 11.21 20.14
CA PHE A 254 23.26 11.17 18.96
C PHE A 254 21.75 11.08 19.29
N SER A 255 21.35 10.08 20.07
CA SER A 255 19.93 9.79 20.34
C SER A 255 19.42 10.44 21.63
N GLY A 256 20.31 10.64 22.58
CA GLY A 256 20.02 11.08 23.93
C GLY A 256 19.82 9.93 24.91
N VAL A 257 20.10 10.20 26.17
CA VAL A 257 19.95 9.28 27.31
C VAL A 257 18.93 9.83 28.29
N ASN A 258 18.02 8.99 28.73
CA ASN A 258 17.03 9.32 29.73
C ASN A 258 17.72 9.46 31.10
N VAL A 259 17.82 10.67 31.63
CA VAL A 259 18.52 10.97 32.90
C VAL A 259 17.53 11.18 34.06
N GLY A 260 16.24 11.28 33.78
CA GLY A 260 15.22 11.44 34.79
C GLY A 260 13.82 11.53 34.21
N LEU A 261 12.85 11.67 35.12
CA LEU A 261 11.44 11.84 34.79
C LEU A 261 10.91 13.09 35.50
N TYR A 262 10.26 13.96 34.74
CA TYR A 262 9.52 15.09 35.27
C TYR A 262 8.02 14.75 35.30
N ARG A 263 7.40 14.94 36.45
CA ARG A 263 5.96 14.72 36.60
C ARG A 263 5.20 16.02 36.40
N ASP A 264 4.36 16.05 35.39
CA ASP A 264 3.43 17.13 35.11
C ASP A 264 1.97 16.61 35.26
N GLY A 265 1.42 16.81 36.45
CA GLY A 265 0.11 16.27 36.81
C GLY A 265 0.07 14.74 36.71
N THR A 266 -0.69 14.22 35.72
CA THR A 266 -0.81 12.77 35.44
C THR A 266 0.21 12.29 34.40
N ARG A 267 0.98 13.18 33.77
CA ARG A 267 1.95 12.85 32.72
C ARG A 267 3.35 12.68 33.32
N MET A 268 4.06 11.64 32.86
CA MET A 268 5.47 11.43 33.14
C MET A 268 6.27 11.80 31.90
N LEU A 269 7.01 12.90 31.96
CA LEU A 269 7.83 13.40 30.87
C LEU A 269 9.28 12.99 31.06
N PRO A 270 9.92 12.33 30.09
CA PRO A 270 11.33 11.97 30.19
C PRO A 270 12.21 13.21 30.06
N ILE A 271 13.22 13.31 30.94
CA ILE A 271 14.30 14.27 30.82
C ILE A 271 15.43 13.61 30.03
N VAL A 272 15.66 14.08 28.80
CA VAL A 272 16.65 13.50 27.90
C VAL A 272 17.87 14.42 27.82
N ALA A 273 19.05 13.90 28.25
CA ALA A 273 20.33 14.55 28.03
C ALA A 273 20.87 14.16 26.65
N ARG A 274 21.21 15.17 25.85
CA ARG A 274 21.73 15.00 24.48
C ARG A 274 22.59 16.19 24.09
N THR A 275 23.65 15.93 23.31
CA THR A 275 24.49 16.99 22.73
C THR A 275 23.65 17.93 21.84
N PRO A 276 23.96 19.24 21.81
CA PRO A 276 23.29 20.20 20.90
C PRO A 276 23.31 19.76 19.44
N ALA A 277 22.32 20.22 18.66
CA ALA A 277 22.10 19.73 17.30
C ALA A 277 23.25 20.07 16.33
N ASP A 278 23.82 21.25 16.48
CA ASP A 278 24.94 21.76 15.69
C ASP A 278 26.23 20.94 15.88
N GLU A 279 26.48 20.45 17.09
CA GLU A 279 27.66 19.63 17.38
C GLU A 279 27.48 18.16 16.98
N ARG A 280 26.28 17.60 17.07
CA ARG A 280 26.03 16.16 16.81
C ARG A 280 25.83 15.77 15.35
N LEU A 281 25.53 16.73 14.47
CA LEU A 281 25.22 16.48 13.06
C LEU A 281 26.48 16.35 12.19
N ASP A 282 27.65 16.68 12.73
CA ASP A 282 28.93 16.52 12.03
C ASP A 282 29.60 15.20 12.41
N ALA A 283 29.79 14.33 11.42
CA ALA A 283 30.50 13.05 11.62
C ALA A 283 32.01 13.25 11.99
N SER A 284 32.61 14.41 11.71
CA SER A 284 33.98 14.71 12.08
C SER A 284 34.19 14.81 13.60
N THR A 285 33.14 15.22 14.33
CA THR A 285 33.16 15.33 15.80
C THR A 285 33.25 13.99 16.51
N LEU A 286 33.00 12.86 15.81
CA LEU A 286 33.18 11.53 16.39
C LEU A 286 34.54 11.27 16.99
N ASN A 287 35.60 11.79 16.37
CA ASN A 287 36.98 11.62 16.86
C ASN A 287 37.31 12.44 18.12
N ASP A 288 36.51 13.48 18.39
CA ASP A 288 36.71 14.40 19.51
C ASP A 288 35.98 13.98 20.78
N LEU A 289 35.17 12.90 20.68
CA LEU A 289 34.37 12.42 21.81
C LEU A 289 35.27 11.88 22.93
N LEU A 290 34.87 12.14 24.18
CA LEU A 290 35.55 11.72 25.38
C LEU A 290 34.73 10.70 26.15
N VAL A 291 35.27 9.49 26.34
CA VAL A 291 34.67 8.39 27.12
C VAL A 291 35.08 8.52 28.58
N TRP A 292 34.17 8.42 29.51
CA TRP A 292 34.47 8.39 30.93
C TRP A 292 34.96 7.01 31.35
N SER A 293 36.15 6.93 31.92
CA SER A 293 36.67 5.73 32.58
C SER A 293 36.41 5.81 34.09
N SER A 294 35.51 4.96 34.58
CA SER A 294 35.21 4.87 36.01
C SER A 294 36.43 4.32 36.79
N ALA A 295 37.22 3.43 36.20
CA ALA A 295 38.40 2.84 36.82
C ALA A 295 39.54 3.84 37.04
N ARG A 296 39.68 4.81 36.12
CA ARG A 296 40.75 5.86 36.18
C ARG A 296 40.23 7.21 36.67
N SER A 297 38.91 7.34 36.84
CA SER A 297 38.24 8.60 37.20
C SER A 297 38.62 9.77 36.27
N THR A 298 38.75 9.52 34.98
CA THR A 298 39.17 10.52 33.98
C THR A 298 38.47 10.31 32.64
N TYR A 299 38.44 11.35 31.81
CA TYR A 299 37.98 11.28 30.43
C TYR A 299 39.12 10.81 29.51
N ILE A 300 38.79 9.89 28.60
CA ILE A 300 39.71 9.28 27.65
C ILE A 300 39.21 9.57 26.23
N PRO A 301 40.03 10.07 25.30
CA PRO A 301 39.64 10.24 23.91
C PRO A 301 39.14 8.93 23.28
N ILE A 302 38.03 9.00 22.53
CA ILE A 302 37.45 7.82 21.87
C ILE A 302 38.44 7.10 20.97
N THR A 303 39.37 7.84 20.35
CA THR A 303 40.45 7.32 19.48
C THR A 303 41.41 6.36 20.19
N GLN A 304 41.44 6.35 21.52
CA GLN A 304 42.23 5.39 22.31
C GLN A 304 41.49 4.10 22.63
N VAL A 305 40.17 4.08 22.47
CA VAL A 305 39.29 2.91 22.75
C VAL A 305 38.68 2.31 21.50
N VAL A 306 38.82 2.98 20.33
CA VAL A 306 38.45 2.45 19.03
C VAL A 306 39.63 2.45 18.09
N SER A 307 39.80 1.42 17.28
CA SER A 307 40.84 1.34 16.26
C SER A 307 40.51 2.15 14.98
N GLY A 308 39.29 2.62 14.86
CA GLY A 308 38.77 3.41 13.73
C GLY A 308 37.28 3.32 13.57
N PHE A 309 36.79 3.98 12.54
CA PHE A 309 35.36 3.97 12.15
C PHE A 309 35.22 3.38 10.76
N VAL A 310 34.35 2.38 10.61
CA VAL A 310 34.05 1.74 9.33
C VAL A 310 32.66 2.18 8.89
N THR A 311 32.55 2.64 7.64
CA THR A 311 31.28 2.92 7.01
C THR A 311 30.71 1.64 6.42
N ASP A 312 29.49 1.30 6.77
CA ASP A 312 28.78 0.11 6.33
C ASP A 312 27.34 0.47 5.90
N TRP A 313 26.65 -0.47 5.25
CA TRP A 313 25.27 -0.33 4.80
C TRP A 313 24.41 -1.41 5.43
N GLU A 314 23.40 -1.02 6.18
CA GLU A 314 22.52 -1.94 6.88
C GLU A 314 21.07 -1.74 6.48
N ASP A 315 20.32 -2.83 6.52
CA ASP A 315 18.88 -2.80 6.34
C ASP A 315 18.20 -2.23 7.59
N PRO A 316 17.64 -1.01 7.54
CA PRO A 316 17.04 -0.40 8.74
C PRO A 316 15.77 -1.13 9.19
N LEU A 317 15.16 -1.88 8.29
CA LEU A 317 13.94 -2.63 8.53
C LEU A 317 13.98 -3.94 7.73
N ILE A 318 13.76 -5.05 8.42
CA ILE A 318 13.55 -6.38 7.84
C ILE A 318 12.16 -6.84 8.25
N LEU A 319 11.25 -6.88 7.29
CA LEU A 319 9.88 -7.32 7.53
C LEU A 319 9.79 -8.84 7.60
N ARG A 320 8.80 -9.32 8.33
CA ARG A 320 8.47 -10.74 8.44
C ARG A 320 6.98 -10.94 8.26
N GLU A 321 6.65 -11.98 7.52
CA GLU A 321 5.30 -12.51 7.40
C GLU A 321 5.32 -13.96 7.90
N ASP A 322 4.40 -14.34 8.75
CA ASP A 322 4.36 -15.66 9.41
C ASP A 322 5.70 -16.06 10.03
N ARG A 323 6.39 -15.12 10.71
CA ARG A 323 7.72 -15.26 11.34
C ARG A 323 8.89 -15.47 10.38
N LYS A 324 8.67 -15.58 9.07
CA LYS A 324 9.71 -15.69 8.05
C LYS A 324 10.08 -14.32 7.51
N ARG A 325 11.37 -14.09 7.21
CA ARG A 325 11.79 -12.85 6.54
C ARG A 325 11.16 -12.81 5.15
N THR A 326 10.47 -11.71 4.88
CA THR A 326 9.74 -11.52 3.63
C THR A 326 10.05 -10.14 3.07
N LEU A 327 10.45 -10.09 1.81
CA LEU A 327 10.63 -8.88 1.04
C LEU A 327 9.52 -8.81 0.00
N THR A 328 8.73 -7.74 0.04
CA THR A 328 7.60 -7.55 -0.88
C THR A 328 7.95 -6.52 -1.94
N VAL A 329 7.99 -6.95 -3.19
CA VAL A 329 8.05 -6.04 -4.34
C VAL A 329 6.64 -5.60 -4.66
N GLN A 330 6.46 -4.28 -4.71
CA GLN A 330 5.19 -3.61 -4.88
C GLN A 330 5.14 -2.91 -6.23
N ALA A 331 3.99 -2.94 -6.89
CA ALA A 331 3.74 -2.21 -8.12
C ALA A 331 2.26 -1.85 -8.26
N ASP A 332 2.00 -0.76 -8.96
CA ASP A 332 0.66 -0.35 -9.35
C ASP A 332 0.61 -0.09 -10.86
N PRO A 333 -0.53 -0.26 -11.53
CA PRO A 333 -0.68 0.26 -12.89
C PRO A 333 -0.73 1.78 -12.85
N SER A 334 -0.07 2.42 -13.78
CA SER A 334 -0.15 3.87 -13.96
C SER A 334 -1.61 4.31 -14.13
N ILE A 335 -2.03 5.28 -13.32
CA ILE A 335 -3.40 5.82 -13.36
C ILE A 335 -3.72 6.41 -14.74
N ILE A 336 -2.71 6.98 -15.40
CA ILE A 336 -2.83 7.59 -16.73
C ILE A 336 -3.09 6.56 -17.81
N SER A 337 -2.57 5.32 -17.66
CA SER A 337 -2.72 4.26 -18.66
C SER A 337 -4.16 3.75 -18.79
N GLY A 338 -4.99 3.97 -17.79
CA GLY A 338 -6.36 3.43 -17.70
C GLY A 338 -6.43 1.90 -17.64
N GLN A 339 -5.28 1.21 -17.49
CA GLN A 339 -5.22 -0.25 -17.37
C GLN A 339 -5.48 -0.69 -15.93
N THR A 340 -5.99 -1.91 -15.79
CA THR A 340 -6.27 -2.51 -14.48
C THR A 340 -5.04 -3.24 -13.92
N ALA A 341 -5.03 -3.44 -12.60
CA ALA A 341 -3.99 -4.26 -11.96
C ALA A 341 -3.98 -5.71 -12.49
N ALA A 342 -5.14 -6.25 -12.85
CA ALA A 342 -5.26 -7.60 -13.42
C ALA A 342 -4.59 -7.71 -14.80
N GLU A 343 -4.69 -6.68 -15.65
CA GLU A 343 -4.04 -6.63 -16.97
C GLU A 343 -2.52 -6.54 -16.84
N LEU A 344 -2.02 -5.66 -15.99
CA LEU A 344 -0.58 -5.55 -15.71
C LEU A 344 -0.06 -6.87 -15.10
N PHE A 345 -0.75 -7.40 -14.09
CA PHE A 345 -0.39 -8.64 -13.42
C PHE A 345 -0.27 -9.83 -14.39
N ALA A 346 -1.22 -9.96 -15.34
CA ALA A 346 -1.19 -11.03 -16.32
C ALA A 346 0.06 -11.01 -17.21
N ARG A 347 0.62 -9.81 -17.49
CA ARG A 347 1.84 -9.67 -18.31
C ARG A 347 3.11 -9.92 -17.52
N ILE A 348 3.20 -9.40 -16.28
CA ILE A 348 4.44 -9.50 -15.48
C ILE A 348 4.57 -10.84 -14.75
N ARG A 349 3.47 -11.47 -14.39
CA ARG A 349 3.43 -12.69 -13.60
C ARG A 349 4.31 -13.81 -14.17
N PRO A 350 4.20 -14.26 -15.44
CA PRO A 350 4.99 -15.36 -15.96
C PRO A 350 6.49 -15.05 -15.97
N GLN A 351 6.87 -13.77 -16.11
CA GLN A 351 8.27 -13.35 -16.12
C GLN A 351 8.87 -13.36 -14.70
N VAL A 352 8.10 -12.90 -13.70
CA VAL A 352 8.54 -12.92 -12.30
C VAL A 352 8.56 -14.35 -11.74
N GLU A 353 7.60 -15.20 -12.11
CA GLU A 353 7.59 -16.62 -11.74
C GLU A 353 8.72 -17.43 -12.39
N ALA A 354 9.32 -16.93 -13.47
CA ALA A 354 10.48 -17.54 -14.11
C ALA A 354 11.81 -17.28 -13.37
N ILE A 355 11.83 -16.44 -12.35
CA ILE A 355 13.02 -16.21 -11.51
C ILE A 355 13.37 -17.52 -10.77
N GLU A 356 14.60 -17.97 -10.93
CA GLU A 356 15.08 -19.17 -10.23
C GLU A 356 15.20 -18.89 -8.72
N LEU A 357 14.45 -19.64 -7.92
CA LEU A 357 14.46 -19.53 -6.46
C LEU A 357 15.41 -20.58 -5.87
N PRO A 358 16.39 -20.17 -5.04
CA PRO A 358 17.22 -21.11 -4.29
C PRO A 358 16.40 -21.95 -3.32
N ARG A 359 16.94 -23.07 -2.86
CA ARG A 359 16.27 -23.92 -1.86
C ARG A 359 15.98 -23.15 -0.58
N GLY A 360 14.75 -23.26 -0.09
CA GLY A 360 14.29 -22.56 1.13
C GLY A 360 13.75 -21.15 0.88
N TYR A 361 13.63 -20.74 -0.40
CA TYR A 361 12.98 -19.50 -0.81
C TYR A 361 11.66 -19.80 -1.51
N SER A 362 10.70 -18.92 -1.36
CA SER A 362 9.38 -19.02 -2.02
C SER A 362 8.92 -17.66 -2.50
N LEU A 363 8.09 -17.67 -3.54
CA LEU A 363 7.38 -16.52 -4.08
C LEU A 363 5.88 -16.73 -3.87
N GLU A 364 5.23 -15.75 -3.30
CA GLU A 364 3.78 -15.70 -3.16
C GLU A 364 3.24 -14.36 -3.69
N TRP A 365 2.05 -14.41 -4.28
CA TRP A 365 1.40 -13.22 -4.81
C TRP A 365 0.34 -12.70 -3.85
N GLY A 366 0.46 -11.42 -3.48
CA GLY A 366 -0.46 -10.65 -2.65
C GLY A 366 -1.25 -9.61 -3.42
N GLY A 367 -1.77 -8.62 -2.69
CA GLY A 367 -2.52 -7.50 -3.25
C GLY A 367 -3.92 -7.87 -3.75
N GLU A 368 -4.35 -7.23 -4.85
CA GLU A 368 -5.66 -7.49 -5.45
C GLU A 368 -5.83 -8.94 -5.93
N TYR A 369 -4.73 -9.58 -6.37
CA TYR A 369 -4.79 -10.98 -6.81
C TYR A 369 -5.17 -11.92 -5.67
N GLU A 370 -4.55 -11.78 -4.50
CA GLU A 370 -4.85 -12.59 -3.31
C GLU A 370 -6.31 -12.38 -2.87
N SER A 371 -6.72 -11.12 -2.73
CA SER A 371 -8.09 -10.76 -2.34
C SER A 371 -9.14 -11.32 -3.31
N SER A 372 -8.87 -11.20 -4.62
CA SER A 372 -9.76 -11.74 -5.67
C SER A 372 -9.83 -13.26 -5.65
N ARG A 373 -8.69 -13.93 -5.52
CA ARG A 373 -8.60 -15.40 -5.44
C ARG A 373 -9.37 -15.94 -4.24
N ASP A 374 -9.19 -15.32 -3.08
CA ASP A 374 -9.81 -15.78 -1.84
C ASP A 374 -11.34 -15.52 -1.84
N ALA A 375 -11.77 -14.38 -2.39
CA ALA A 375 -13.19 -14.11 -2.62
C ALA A 375 -13.80 -15.13 -3.60
N GLN A 376 -13.13 -15.43 -4.72
CA GLN A 376 -13.59 -16.44 -5.68
C GLN A 376 -13.68 -17.84 -5.05
N LYS A 377 -12.66 -18.25 -4.26
CA LYS A 377 -12.72 -19.53 -3.55
C LYS A 377 -13.90 -19.62 -2.60
N ALA A 378 -14.20 -18.54 -1.86
CA ALA A 378 -15.34 -18.48 -0.95
C ALA A 378 -16.68 -18.61 -1.69
N VAL A 379 -16.84 -17.88 -2.80
CA VAL A 379 -18.06 -17.92 -3.62
C VAL A 379 -18.23 -19.29 -4.28
N PHE A 380 -17.23 -19.78 -5.02
CA PHE A 380 -17.33 -21.07 -5.71
C PHE A 380 -17.42 -22.27 -4.75
N GLY A 381 -16.83 -22.17 -3.55
CA GLY A 381 -16.97 -23.20 -2.52
C GLY A 381 -18.38 -23.29 -1.94
N SER A 382 -19.13 -22.19 -1.88
CA SER A 382 -20.51 -22.15 -1.37
C SER A 382 -21.59 -22.45 -2.42
N LEU A 383 -21.30 -22.22 -3.71
CA LEU A 383 -22.26 -22.41 -4.80
C LEU A 383 -22.86 -23.84 -4.89
N PRO A 384 -22.07 -24.93 -4.84
CA PRO A 384 -22.63 -26.28 -4.93
C PRO A 384 -23.61 -26.59 -3.80
N LEU A 385 -23.30 -26.15 -2.59
CA LEU A 385 -24.18 -26.32 -1.43
C LEU A 385 -25.47 -25.52 -1.58
N GLY A 386 -25.37 -24.27 -2.08
CA GLY A 386 -26.51 -23.42 -2.38
C GLY A 386 -27.44 -24.01 -3.45
N TYR A 387 -26.88 -24.53 -4.55
CA TYR A 387 -27.66 -25.21 -5.60
C TYR A 387 -28.30 -26.49 -5.08
N LEU A 388 -27.58 -27.29 -4.27
CA LEU A 388 -28.13 -28.49 -3.66
C LEU A 388 -29.31 -28.16 -2.74
N ALA A 389 -29.17 -27.13 -1.89
CA ALA A 389 -30.27 -26.69 -1.03
C ALA A 389 -31.47 -26.19 -1.83
N MET A 390 -31.24 -25.42 -2.89
CA MET A 390 -32.29 -24.96 -3.79
C MET A 390 -33.02 -26.11 -4.50
N PHE A 391 -32.26 -27.13 -4.96
CA PHE A 391 -32.83 -28.33 -5.58
C PHE A 391 -33.65 -29.19 -4.61
N LEU A 392 -33.26 -29.25 -3.32
CA LEU A 392 -33.97 -30.01 -2.29
C LEU A 392 -35.26 -29.32 -1.82
N ILE A 393 -35.38 -27.98 -1.97
CA ILE A 393 -36.54 -27.18 -1.55
C ILE A 393 -37.57 -27.07 -2.69
N THR A 394 -37.15 -27.24 -3.94
CA THR A 394 -38.02 -27.17 -5.12
C THR A 394 -38.57 -28.55 -5.49
#